data_f64a707663c1ee7db0999f27f20cf5da
#
_entry.id   f64a707663c1ee7db0999f27f20cf5da
#
_cell.length_a   1.000
_cell.length_b   1.000
_cell.length_c   1.000
_cell.angle_alpha   90.00
_cell.angle_beta   90.00
_cell.angle_gamma   90.00
#
_symmetry.space_group_name_H-M   'P 1'
#
loop_
_entity.id
_entity.type
_entity.pdbx_description
1 polymer ?
#
loop_
_entity_poly.entity_id
_entity_poly.type
_entity_poly.pdbx_seq_one_letter_code
_entity_poly.pdbx_strand_id
1 'polypeptide(L)'
;MIVTVTLNAAVDRTLTVPNFQTGHRHRASASLTSAGGKGINVARALKRLDCPVIATGLAGGRTGDRIINELATEAILNDFVRISDESRTSTALVDPTAGMLSEIYEWGPAVRPEELETLLDKLHYLSRVASYVVFSGSLPRDVADDFYAEAIRDLNRRGVQCVLDTEGEPLRVGVEAEPFLVSPNQREAESLVGQEFSEDEDFLVALDAIADLGARNVLITQETSCFGLFREERTLRRFRASIPRVEP
;
A
#
# COMPACT_ATOMS: atom_id res chain seq x y z
N MET A 1 -12.87 -9.69 10.20
CA MET A 1 -12.12 -8.43 10.47
C MET A 1 -10.91 -8.35 9.57
N ILE A 2 -10.65 -7.19 8.96
CA ILE A 2 -9.46 -6.93 8.14
C ILE A 2 -8.58 -5.92 8.88
N VAL A 3 -7.28 -6.14 8.90
CA VAL A 3 -6.31 -5.19 9.45
C VAL A 3 -5.47 -4.65 8.30
N THR A 4 -5.38 -3.33 8.14
CA THR A 4 -4.49 -2.70 7.16
C THR A 4 -3.27 -2.12 7.85
N VAL A 5 -2.09 -2.35 7.29
CA VAL A 5 -0.81 -1.96 7.86
C VAL A 5 -0.12 -0.96 6.93
N THR A 6 0.17 0.22 7.46
CA THR A 6 0.88 1.30 6.75
C THR A 6 2.13 1.68 7.54
N LEU A 7 3.31 1.18 7.15
CA LEU A 7 4.55 1.50 7.85
C LEU A 7 5.01 2.93 7.57
N ASN A 8 4.79 3.42 6.35
CA ASN A 8 5.24 4.72 5.87
C ASN A 8 4.05 5.66 5.61
N ALA A 9 3.22 5.84 6.65
CA ALA A 9 2.07 6.73 6.59
C ALA A 9 2.50 8.18 6.32
N ALA A 10 1.65 8.93 5.63
CA ALA A 10 1.94 10.30 5.23
C ALA A 10 0.74 11.23 5.48
N VAL A 11 1.00 12.52 5.48
CA VAL A 11 -0.02 13.51 5.17
C VAL A 11 0.11 13.84 3.68
N ASP A 12 -0.91 13.53 2.90
CA ASP A 12 -0.97 13.86 1.48
C ASP A 12 -1.47 15.29 1.33
N ARG A 13 -0.71 16.11 0.61
CA ARG A 13 -1.02 17.51 0.33
C ARG A 13 -1.12 17.74 -1.17
N THR A 14 -2.30 18.12 -1.65
CA THR A 14 -2.50 18.50 -3.06
C THR A 14 -2.55 20.01 -3.18
N LEU A 15 -1.71 20.59 -4.04
CA LEU A 15 -1.67 22.01 -4.37
C LEU A 15 -2.12 22.21 -5.81
N THR A 16 -3.17 22.99 -6.04
CA THR A 16 -3.57 23.39 -7.39
C THR A 16 -2.84 24.67 -7.76
N VAL A 17 -2.00 24.63 -8.78
CA VAL A 17 -1.17 25.75 -9.25
C VAL A 17 -1.31 25.90 -10.76
N PRO A 18 -2.28 26.73 -11.24
CA PRO A 18 -2.44 26.97 -12.67
C PRO A 18 -1.19 27.61 -13.29
N ASN A 19 -0.82 27.17 -14.50
CA ASN A 19 0.37 27.62 -15.25
C ASN A 19 1.67 27.46 -14.45
N PHE A 20 1.89 26.29 -13.85
CA PHE A 20 3.10 26.01 -13.10
C PHE A 20 4.34 26.07 -14.00
N GLN A 21 5.37 26.76 -13.55
CA GLN A 21 6.67 26.88 -14.22
C GLN A 21 7.80 26.69 -13.22
N THR A 22 8.75 25.83 -13.56
CA THR A 22 9.97 25.65 -12.76
C THR A 22 10.79 26.96 -12.71
N GLY A 23 11.38 27.23 -11.55
CA GLY A 23 12.18 28.44 -11.34
C GLY A 23 11.37 29.70 -11.02
N HIS A 24 10.05 29.63 -11.00
CA HIS A 24 9.18 30.77 -10.69
C HIS A 24 8.51 30.64 -9.32
N ARG A 25 8.06 31.76 -8.78
CA ARG A 25 7.27 31.80 -7.55
C ARG A 25 5.79 31.68 -7.89
N HIS A 26 5.12 30.71 -7.30
CA HIS A 26 3.68 30.47 -7.51
C HIS A 26 2.89 30.65 -6.23
N ARG A 27 1.59 30.90 -6.37
CA ARG A 27 0.59 30.81 -5.32
C ARG A 27 -0.43 29.76 -5.72
N ALA A 28 -0.64 28.78 -4.85
CA ALA A 28 -1.68 27.78 -5.06
C ALA A 28 -3.06 28.44 -5.01
N SER A 29 -3.92 28.13 -5.96
CA SER A 29 -5.33 28.55 -5.99
C SER A 29 -6.20 27.72 -5.05
N ALA A 30 -5.79 26.45 -4.77
CA ALA A 30 -6.41 25.57 -3.80
C ALA A 30 -5.35 24.70 -3.11
N SER A 31 -5.66 24.25 -1.90
CA SER A 31 -4.87 23.28 -1.16
C SER A 31 -5.79 22.31 -0.44
N LEU A 32 -5.60 21.01 -0.69
CA LEU A 32 -6.24 19.92 0.02
C LEU A 32 -5.17 19.19 0.82
N THR A 33 -5.53 18.72 2.02
CA THR A 33 -4.62 17.91 2.83
C THR A 33 -5.41 16.79 3.50
N SER A 34 -4.92 15.57 3.43
CA SER A 34 -5.57 14.39 4.01
C SER A 34 -4.55 13.40 4.56
N ALA A 35 -4.97 12.58 5.52
CA ALA A 35 -4.20 11.41 5.92
C ALA A 35 -4.01 10.49 4.72
N GLY A 36 -2.80 10.00 4.51
CA GLY A 36 -2.40 9.20 3.36
C GLY A 36 -1.54 8.01 3.70
N GLY A 37 -1.24 7.27 2.66
CA GLY A 37 -0.55 5.99 2.68
C GLY A 37 -1.44 4.87 2.12
N LYS A 38 -0.85 3.96 1.35
CA LYS A 38 -1.61 2.92 0.63
C LYS A 38 -2.55 2.14 1.56
N GLY A 39 -2.07 1.64 2.72
CA GLY A 39 -2.91 0.88 3.65
C GLY A 39 -4.03 1.70 4.29
N ILE A 40 -3.83 3.00 4.52
CA ILE A 40 -4.89 3.92 4.97
C ILE A 40 -5.98 4.05 3.88
N ASN A 41 -5.58 4.15 2.60
CA ASN A 41 -6.52 4.23 1.50
C ASN A 41 -7.29 2.91 1.33
N VAL A 42 -6.66 1.76 1.56
CA VAL A 42 -7.34 0.46 1.63
C VAL A 42 -8.36 0.45 2.76
N ALA A 43 -8.03 0.97 3.94
CA ALA A 43 -8.99 1.05 5.06
C ALA A 43 -10.21 1.91 4.71
N ARG A 44 -10.00 3.04 4.02
CA ARG A 44 -11.11 3.89 3.52
C ARG A 44 -12.00 3.15 2.52
N ALA A 45 -11.38 2.43 1.57
CA ALA A 45 -12.11 1.63 0.58
C ALA A 45 -12.93 0.53 1.25
N LEU A 46 -12.34 -0.22 2.18
CA LEU A 46 -13.03 -1.27 2.94
C LEU A 46 -14.20 -0.71 3.75
N LYS A 47 -14.01 0.45 4.39
CA LYS A 47 -15.09 1.12 5.11
C LYS A 47 -16.26 1.51 4.19
N ARG A 48 -15.97 2.04 3.00
CA ARG A 48 -17.01 2.37 1.99
C ARG A 48 -17.78 1.14 1.50
N LEU A 49 -17.17 -0.03 1.61
CA LEU A 49 -17.77 -1.32 1.30
C LEU A 49 -18.42 -2.00 2.52
N ASP A 50 -18.59 -1.27 3.63
CA ASP A 50 -19.12 -1.77 4.90
C ASP A 50 -18.35 -2.98 5.46
N CYS A 51 -17.07 -3.13 5.09
CA CYS A 51 -16.21 -4.18 5.63
C CYS A 51 -15.57 -3.73 6.95
N PRO A 52 -15.69 -4.51 8.03
CA PRO A 52 -15.04 -4.19 9.30
C PRO A 52 -13.50 -4.14 9.14
N VAL A 53 -12.90 -2.99 9.44
CA VAL A 53 -11.47 -2.73 9.27
C VAL A 53 -10.88 -2.02 10.48
N ILE A 54 -9.61 -2.34 10.79
CA ILE A 54 -8.75 -1.59 11.71
C ILE A 54 -7.51 -1.17 10.92
N ALA A 55 -7.22 0.13 10.90
CA ALA A 55 -5.98 0.66 10.34
C ALA A 55 -4.89 0.68 11.41
N THR A 56 -3.70 0.20 11.10
CA THR A 56 -2.53 0.24 11.96
C THR A 56 -1.26 0.54 11.16
N GLY A 57 -0.15 0.66 11.86
CA GLY A 57 1.16 0.97 11.28
C GLY A 57 1.95 1.89 12.17
N LEU A 58 2.79 2.74 11.58
CA LEU A 58 3.66 3.67 12.28
C LEU A 58 3.20 5.11 12.05
N ALA A 59 3.16 5.91 13.10
CA ALA A 59 2.80 7.32 13.03
C ALA A 59 3.57 8.13 14.08
N GLY A 60 4.30 9.16 13.66
CA GLY A 60 5.14 9.96 14.54
C GLY A 60 4.94 11.45 14.41
N GLY A 61 5.25 12.17 15.48
CA GLY A 61 5.19 13.61 15.54
C GLY A 61 3.79 14.20 15.34
N ARG A 62 3.75 15.48 14.98
CA ARG A 62 2.49 16.19 14.71
C ARG A 62 1.77 15.69 13.46
N THR A 63 2.52 15.27 12.46
CA THR A 63 1.99 14.69 11.23
C THR A 63 1.29 13.37 11.54
N GLY A 64 1.92 12.50 12.36
CA GLY A 64 1.31 11.27 12.84
C GLY A 64 0.05 11.50 13.69
N ASP A 65 0.05 12.51 14.57
CA ASP A 65 -1.14 12.92 15.33
C ASP A 65 -2.30 13.32 14.41
N ARG A 66 -1.97 14.08 13.35
CA ARG A 66 -2.96 14.49 12.36
C ARG A 66 -3.57 13.29 11.64
N ILE A 67 -2.72 12.35 11.18
CA ILE A 67 -3.17 11.11 10.50
C ILE A 67 -4.18 10.37 11.38
N ILE A 68 -3.83 10.11 12.64
CA ILE A 68 -4.66 9.35 13.59
C ILE A 68 -5.99 10.08 13.87
N ASN A 69 -5.94 11.40 14.09
CA ASN A 69 -7.13 12.20 14.38
C ASN A 69 -8.07 12.26 13.15
N GLU A 70 -7.53 12.36 11.95
CA GLU A 70 -8.33 12.37 10.72
C GLU A 70 -9.04 11.03 10.52
N LEU A 71 -8.35 9.90 10.69
CA LEU A 71 -8.96 8.56 10.64
C LEU A 71 -10.07 8.39 11.69
N ALA A 72 -9.88 8.92 12.89
CA ALA A 72 -10.92 8.93 13.93
C ALA A 72 -12.13 9.78 13.52
N THR A 73 -11.90 10.95 12.90
CA THR A 73 -12.97 11.81 12.36
C THR A 73 -13.73 11.12 11.23
N GLU A 74 -13.02 10.36 10.39
CA GLU A 74 -13.60 9.51 9.35
C GLU A 74 -14.31 8.27 9.95
N ALA A 75 -14.33 8.08 11.27
CA ALA A 75 -14.83 6.89 11.97
C ALA A 75 -14.20 5.59 11.46
N ILE A 76 -12.91 5.60 11.14
CA ILE A 76 -12.08 4.41 10.87
C ILE A 76 -11.41 4.02 12.18
N LEU A 77 -11.68 2.80 12.64
CA LEU A 77 -10.97 2.25 13.80
C LEU A 77 -9.48 2.19 13.47
N ASN A 78 -8.67 2.72 14.35
CA ASN A 78 -7.23 2.74 14.13
C ASN A 78 -6.46 2.54 15.44
N ASP A 79 -5.28 1.92 15.32
CA ASP A 79 -4.38 1.66 16.45
C ASP A 79 -2.93 1.69 15.95
N PHE A 80 -2.40 2.88 15.68
CA PHE A 80 -1.02 3.08 15.23
C PHE A 80 -0.03 3.00 16.38
N VAL A 81 1.17 2.48 16.10
CA VAL A 81 2.33 2.61 16.98
C VAL A 81 2.89 4.02 16.86
N ARG A 82 3.04 4.69 17.99
CA ARG A 82 3.68 6.01 18.04
C ARG A 82 5.19 5.85 17.94
N ILE A 83 5.79 6.50 16.94
CA ILE A 83 7.24 6.53 16.75
C ILE A 83 7.82 7.90 17.06
N SER A 84 9.11 7.95 17.32
CA SER A 84 9.82 9.16 17.75
C SER A 84 10.06 10.16 16.63
N ASP A 85 10.31 9.66 15.42
CA ASP A 85 10.55 10.53 14.26
C ASP A 85 9.25 10.99 13.60
N GLU A 86 9.26 12.11 12.89
CA GLU A 86 8.09 12.73 12.28
C GLU A 86 7.62 11.93 11.06
N SER A 87 6.33 11.62 10.95
CA SER A 87 5.75 11.08 9.74
C SER A 87 5.90 12.05 8.56
N ARG A 88 6.04 11.52 7.37
CA ARG A 88 6.32 12.30 6.16
C ARG A 88 5.09 13.05 5.63
N THR A 89 5.36 14.03 4.77
CA THR A 89 4.37 14.66 3.90
C THR A 89 4.64 14.29 2.45
N SER A 90 3.60 13.96 1.69
CA SER A 90 3.67 13.79 0.24
C SER A 90 2.96 14.96 -0.42
N THR A 91 3.59 15.64 -1.36
CA THR A 91 3.00 16.81 -2.01
C THR A 91 2.74 16.52 -3.49
N ALA A 92 1.47 16.60 -3.89
CA ALA A 92 1.04 16.58 -5.28
C ALA A 92 0.80 18.02 -5.76
N LEU A 93 1.37 18.38 -6.89
CA LEU A 93 1.18 19.65 -7.58
C LEU A 93 0.37 19.40 -8.85
N VAL A 94 -0.83 19.96 -8.89
CA VAL A 94 -1.75 19.85 -10.04
C VAL A 94 -1.73 21.16 -10.81
N ASP A 95 -1.34 21.12 -12.08
CA ASP A 95 -1.54 22.23 -13.02
C ASP A 95 -2.73 21.93 -13.92
N PRO A 96 -3.91 22.50 -13.64
CA PRO A 96 -5.11 22.25 -14.45
C PRO A 96 -5.03 22.87 -15.84
N THR A 97 -4.15 23.84 -16.05
CA THR A 97 -3.97 24.49 -17.36
C THR A 97 -3.20 23.61 -18.32
N ALA A 98 -2.15 22.95 -17.83
CA ALA A 98 -1.35 22.03 -18.62
C ALA A 98 -1.86 20.57 -18.55
N GLY A 99 -2.82 20.26 -17.66
CA GLY A 99 -3.25 18.90 -17.38
C GLY A 99 -2.13 18.02 -16.77
N MET A 100 -1.23 18.64 -16.00
CA MET A 100 -0.05 17.97 -15.46
C MET A 100 -0.18 17.73 -13.96
N LEU A 101 0.33 16.59 -13.51
CA LEU A 101 0.52 16.23 -12.12
C LEU A 101 2.01 16.01 -11.87
N SER A 102 2.54 16.64 -10.81
CA SER A 102 3.89 16.39 -10.31
C SER A 102 3.81 16.00 -8.85
N GLU A 103 4.51 14.95 -8.47
CA GLU A 103 4.48 14.44 -7.10
C GLU A 103 5.87 14.53 -6.48
N ILE A 104 5.91 14.96 -5.22
CA ILE A 104 7.13 15.07 -4.41
C ILE A 104 6.90 14.26 -3.14
N TYR A 105 7.64 13.17 -3.01
CA TYR A 105 7.58 12.30 -1.84
C TYR A 105 8.78 12.56 -0.94
N GLU A 106 8.51 12.83 0.34
CA GLU A 106 9.55 12.83 1.37
C GLU A 106 9.95 11.38 1.69
N TRP A 107 11.21 11.22 2.07
CA TRP A 107 11.69 9.96 2.65
C TRP A 107 10.95 9.66 3.94
N GLY A 108 10.39 8.66 4.26
CA GLY A 108 9.70 8.40 5.53
C GLY A 108 10.57 8.60 6.78
N PRO A 109 9.99 8.44 7.96
CA PRO A 109 10.72 8.53 9.23
C PRO A 109 11.80 7.47 9.36
N ALA A 110 12.82 7.73 10.17
CA ALA A 110 13.69 6.71 10.72
C ALA A 110 12.93 5.93 11.80
N VAL A 111 13.01 4.61 11.78
CA VAL A 111 12.27 3.76 12.71
C VAL A 111 13.26 2.97 13.55
N ARG A 112 13.09 3.02 14.87
CA ARG A 112 13.94 2.30 15.82
C ARG A 112 13.51 0.83 15.93
N PRO A 113 14.43 -0.09 16.23
CA PRO A 113 14.12 -1.51 16.40
C PRO A 113 12.99 -1.77 17.40
N GLU A 114 12.96 -1.04 18.53
CA GLU A 114 11.94 -1.20 19.58
C GLU A 114 10.54 -0.75 19.12
N GLU A 115 10.48 0.18 18.17
CA GLU A 115 9.24 0.63 17.57
C GLU A 115 8.68 -0.42 16.60
N LEU A 116 9.55 -1.13 15.87
CA LEU A 116 9.18 -2.28 15.04
C LEU A 116 8.73 -3.48 15.89
N GLU A 117 9.43 -3.78 16.99
CA GLU A 117 9.00 -4.83 17.93
C GLU A 117 7.60 -4.53 18.48
N THR A 118 7.35 -3.28 18.87
CA THR A 118 6.03 -2.85 19.33
C THR A 118 4.96 -3.04 18.26
N LEU A 119 5.29 -2.78 16.97
CA LEU A 119 4.37 -3.03 15.85
C LEU A 119 4.10 -4.53 15.66
N LEU A 120 5.13 -5.37 15.74
CA LEU A 120 4.96 -6.82 15.64
C LEU A 120 4.07 -7.37 16.76
N ASP A 121 4.29 -6.93 18.01
CA ASP A 121 3.45 -7.31 19.16
C ASP A 121 1.98 -6.88 18.94
N LYS A 122 1.78 -5.69 18.39
CA LYS A 122 0.45 -5.20 18.03
C LYS A 122 -0.20 -6.05 16.93
N LEU A 123 0.54 -6.41 15.90
CA LEU A 123 0.06 -7.30 14.83
C LEU A 123 -0.30 -8.69 15.39
N HIS A 124 0.49 -9.23 16.32
CA HIS A 124 0.16 -10.46 17.04
C HIS A 124 -1.14 -10.36 17.84
N TYR A 125 -1.37 -9.22 18.49
CA TYR A 125 -2.62 -8.99 19.21
C TYR A 125 -3.81 -8.91 18.27
N LEU A 126 -3.70 -8.11 17.20
CA LEU A 126 -4.76 -7.93 16.21
C LEU A 126 -5.04 -9.19 15.39
N SER A 127 -4.04 -10.04 15.18
CA SER A 127 -4.18 -11.32 14.45
C SER A 127 -5.18 -12.29 15.09
N ARG A 128 -5.48 -12.13 16.39
CA ARG A 128 -6.47 -12.97 17.09
C ARG A 128 -7.90 -12.80 16.57
N VAL A 129 -8.20 -11.66 15.96
CA VAL A 129 -9.53 -11.34 15.44
C VAL A 129 -9.52 -11.04 13.94
N ALA A 130 -8.33 -10.94 13.33
CA ALA A 130 -8.16 -10.67 11.91
C ALA A 130 -8.27 -11.96 11.09
N SER A 131 -9.07 -11.94 10.03
CA SER A 131 -9.04 -12.95 8.98
C SER A 131 -7.99 -12.62 7.92
N TYR A 132 -7.77 -11.32 7.70
CA TYR A 132 -6.80 -10.79 6.73
C TYR A 132 -5.98 -9.67 7.34
N VAL A 133 -4.68 -9.66 6.98
CA VAL A 133 -3.78 -8.52 7.22
C VAL A 133 -3.26 -8.04 5.87
N VAL A 134 -3.44 -6.75 5.57
CA VAL A 134 -3.03 -6.12 4.32
C VAL A 134 -1.83 -5.23 4.59
N PHE A 135 -0.66 -5.66 4.17
CA PHE A 135 0.56 -4.84 4.14
C PHE A 135 0.57 -4.04 2.85
N SER A 136 0.55 -2.70 2.94
CA SER A 136 0.42 -1.87 1.74
C SER A 136 1.24 -0.59 1.85
N GLY A 137 2.09 -0.36 0.84
CA GLY A 137 2.99 0.77 0.70
C GLY A 137 4.46 0.44 0.99
N SER A 138 5.31 1.44 0.76
CA SER A 138 6.76 1.34 0.96
C SER A 138 7.15 1.21 2.43
N LEU A 139 8.34 0.69 2.66
CA LEU A 139 8.97 0.72 3.98
C LEU A 139 9.55 2.12 4.26
N PRO A 140 9.52 2.58 5.52
CA PRO A 140 10.23 3.78 5.93
C PRO A 140 11.75 3.50 6.05
N ARG A 141 12.54 4.55 6.34
CA ARG A 141 13.98 4.42 6.50
C ARG A 141 14.35 3.47 7.65
N ASP A 142 15.47 2.82 7.51
CA ASP A 142 16.08 1.92 8.50
C ASP A 142 15.24 0.66 8.83
N VAL A 143 14.18 0.38 8.04
CA VAL A 143 13.45 -0.88 8.08
C VAL A 143 14.01 -1.81 7.02
N ALA A 144 14.37 -3.02 7.42
CA ALA A 144 14.95 -4.02 6.53
C ALA A 144 13.94 -4.48 5.46
N ASP A 145 14.43 -4.75 4.24
CA ASP A 145 13.59 -5.12 3.09
C ASP A 145 12.79 -6.41 3.32
N ASP A 146 13.22 -7.27 4.22
CA ASP A 146 12.57 -8.53 4.56
C ASP A 146 11.50 -8.41 5.67
N PHE A 147 11.27 -7.21 6.22
CA PHE A 147 10.30 -7.00 7.29
C PHE A 147 8.91 -7.55 6.96
N TYR A 148 8.40 -7.26 5.75
CA TYR A 148 7.10 -7.79 5.33
C TYR A 148 7.11 -9.31 5.22
N ALA A 149 8.19 -9.89 4.69
CA ALA A 149 8.33 -11.34 4.56
C ALA A 149 8.31 -12.03 5.92
N GLU A 150 9.04 -11.50 6.91
CA GLU A 150 9.06 -12.05 8.27
C GLU A 150 7.68 -11.96 8.94
N ALA A 151 7.02 -10.80 8.84
CA ALA A 151 5.67 -10.60 9.36
C ALA A 151 4.64 -11.54 8.70
N ILE A 152 4.72 -11.72 7.38
CA ILE A 152 3.84 -12.63 6.62
C ILE A 152 4.05 -14.07 7.06
N ARG A 153 5.29 -14.54 7.15
CA ARG A 153 5.60 -15.92 7.62
C ARG A 153 5.06 -16.17 9.01
N ASP A 154 5.18 -15.20 9.92
CA ASP A 154 4.67 -15.36 11.28
C ASP A 154 3.14 -15.40 11.33
N LEU A 155 2.47 -14.49 10.62
CA LEU A 155 1.01 -14.44 10.55
C LEU A 155 0.41 -15.66 9.82
N ASN A 156 1.08 -16.17 8.78
CA ASN A 156 0.69 -17.42 8.11
C ASN A 156 0.69 -18.61 9.08
N ARG A 157 1.71 -18.71 9.97
CA ARG A 157 1.75 -19.75 11.03
C ARG A 157 0.59 -19.64 12.02
N ARG A 158 0.00 -18.47 12.16
CA ARG A 158 -1.17 -18.19 13.01
C ARG A 158 -2.50 -18.38 12.29
N GLY A 159 -2.47 -18.76 10.99
CA GLY A 159 -3.67 -18.98 10.18
C GLY A 159 -4.30 -17.69 9.63
N VAL A 160 -3.59 -16.56 9.67
CA VAL A 160 -4.06 -15.28 9.12
C VAL A 160 -3.62 -15.16 7.66
N GLN A 161 -4.52 -14.76 6.78
CA GLN A 161 -4.22 -14.56 5.37
C GLN A 161 -3.61 -13.17 5.15
N CYS A 162 -2.43 -13.11 4.54
CA CYS A 162 -1.71 -11.86 4.30
C CYS A 162 -1.83 -11.41 2.84
N VAL A 163 -2.16 -10.16 2.64
CA VAL A 163 -2.13 -9.48 1.34
C VAL A 163 -0.93 -8.55 1.32
N LEU A 164 -0.16 -8.55 0.23
CA LEU A 164 1.02 -7.72 0.05
C LEU A 164 0.88 -6.83 -1.18
N ASP A 165 0.98 -5.52 -0.97
CA ASP A 165 0.98 -4.46 -1.98
C ASP A 165 2.13 -3.50 -1.70
N THR A 166 3.30 -3.78 -2.24
CA THR A 166 4.54 -3.00 -2.08
C THR A 166 5.36 -3.06 -3.36
N GLU A 167 6.50 -2.39 -3.38
CA GLU A 167 7.36 -2.28 -4.54
C GLU A 167 8.81 -2.69 -4.24
N GLY A 168 9.61 -2.91 -5.28
CA GLY A 168 11.06 -3.12 -5.17
C GLY A 168 11.45 -4.39 -4.42
N GLU A 169 12.54 -4.32 -3.65
CA GLU A 169 13.08 -5.46 -2.92
C GLU A 169 12.13 -6.01 -1.86
N PRO A 170 11.37 -5.19 -1.08
CA PRO A 170 10.33 -5.69 -0.18
C PRO A 170 9.25 -6.53 -0.85
N LEU A 171 8.89 -6.25 -2.12
CA LEU A 171 7.98 -7.09 -2.89
C LEU A 171 8.65 -8.40 -3.27
N ARG A 172 9.89 -8.35 -3.79
CA ARG A 172 10.63 -9.53 -4.23
C ARG A 172 10.84 -10.54 -3.10
N VAL A 173 11.27 -10.07 -1.93
CA VAL A 173 11.47 -10.94 -0.77
C VAL A 173 10.13 -11.34 -0.14
N GLY A 174 9.14 -10.43 -0.18
CA GLY A 174 7.82 -10.64 0.41
C GLY A 174 6.99 -11.71 -0.31
N VAL A 175 7.12 -11.84 -1.64
CA VAL A 175 6.39 -12.87 -2.40
C VAL A 175 6.81 -14.28 -2.03
N GLU A 176 8.09 -14.49 -1.67
CA GLU A 176 8.65 -15.77 -1.20
C GLU A 176 8.13 -16.21 0.18
N ALA A 177 7.46 -15.29 0.91
CA ALA A 177 6.85 -15.59 2.20
C ALA A 177 5.45 -16.22 2.10
N GLU A 178 5.04 -16.62 0.92
CA GLU A 178 3.75 -17.24 0.62
C GLU A 178 2.53 -16.39 1.06
N PRO A 179 2.46 -15.09 0.66
CA PRO A 179 1.29 -14.30 0.94
C PRO A 179 0.04 -14.90 0.27
N PHE A 180 -1.12 -14.69 0.90
CA PHE A 180 -2.39 -15.12 0.32
C PHE A 180 -2.66 -14.44 -1.03
N LEU A 181 -2.29 -13.16 -1.16
CA LEU A 181 -2.44 -12.37 -2.39
C LEU A 181 -1.29 -11.36 -2.50
N VAL A 182 -0.74 -11.22 -3.69
CA VAL A 182 0.08 -10.06 -4.08
C VAL A 182 -0.65 -9.24 -5.13
N SER A 183 -0.52 -7.91 -5.06
CA SER A 183 -1.23 -7.01 -5.97
C SER A 183 -0.29 -5.99 -6.63
N PRO A 184 0.70 -6.44 -7.43
CA PRO A 184 1.59 -5.53 -8.14
C PRO A 184 0.85 -4.79 -9.26
N ASN A 185 1.27 -3.55 -9.54
CA ASN A 185 0.96 -2.90 -10.80
C ASN A 185 1.84 -3.50 -11.93
N GLN A 186 1.55 -3.12 -13.19
CA GLN A 186 2.30 -3.64 -14.35
C GLN A 186 3.81 -3.49 -14.17
N ARG A 187 4.32 -2.30 -13.79
CA ARG A 187 5.76 -2.05 -13.67
C ARG A 187 6.41 -2.87 -12.55
N GLU A 188 5.72 -3.01 -11.44
CA GLU A 188 6.16 -3.84 -10.32
C GLU A 188 6.21 -5.32 -10.72
N ALA A 189 5.20 -5.80 -11.47
CA ALA A 189 5.15 -7.17 -11.98
C ALA A 189 6.26 -7.42 -13.02
N GLU A 190 6.48 -6.50 -13.98
CA GLU A 190 7.57 -6.55 -14.96
C GLU A 190 8.94 -6.63 -14.27
N SER A 191 9.14 -5.79 -13.23
CA SER A 191 10.38 -5.81 -12.44
C SER A 191 10.56 -7.13 -11.68
N LEU A 192 9.48 -7.71 -11.18
CA LEU A 192 9.51 -8.94 -10.40
C LEU A 192 9.85 -10.17 -11.26
N VAL A 193 9.31 -10.23 -12.49
CA VAL A 193 9.57 -11.35 -13.42
C VAL A 193 10.72 -11.08 -14.39
N GLY A 194 11.24 -9.84 -14.46
CA GLY A 194 12.35 -9.46 -15.34
C GLY A 194 11.97 -9.39 -16.82
N GLN A 195 10.71 -9.15 -17.16
CA GLN A 195 10.19 -9.07 -18.52
C GLN A 195 9.20 -7.94 -18.68
N GLU A 196 9.27 -7.16 -19.77
CA GLU A 196 8.27 -6.15 -20.16
C GLU A 196 7.00 -6.82 -20.72
N PHE A 197 5.83 -6.21 -20.44
CA PHE A 197 4.55 -6.71 -20.91
C PHE A 197 4.01 -5.82 -22.04
N SER A 198 3.78 -6.44 -23.20
CA SER A 198 3.26 -5.77 -24.41
C SER A 198 1.85 -6.23 -24.77
N GLU A 199 1.51 -7.47 -24.46
CA GLU A 199 0.26 -8.13 -24.82
C GLU A 199 -0.41 -8.77 -23.61
N ASP A 200 -1.71 -9.09 -23.70
CA ASP A 200 -2.46 -9.75 -22.63
C ASP A 200 -1.82 -11.11 -22.21
N GLU A 201 -1.23 -11.83 -23.15
CA GLU A 201 -0.54 -13.08 -22.92
C GLU A 201 0.64 -12.94 -21.96
N ASP A 202 1.38 -11.83 -22.03
CA ASP A 202 2.52 -11.57 -21.13
C ASP A 202 2.05 -11.50 -19.66
N PHE A 203 0.90 -10.85 -19.43
CA PHE A 203 0.29 -10.80 -18.09
C PHE A 203 -0.13 -12.19 -17.60
N LEU A 204 -0.69 -13.01 -18.47
CA LEU A 204 -1.11 -14.38 -18.09
C LEU A 204 0.09 -15.24 -17.72
N VAL A 205 1.21 -15.12 -18.44
CA VAL A 205 2.47 -15.81 -18.13
C VAL A 205 3.06 -15.28 -16.82
N ALA A 206 3.04 -13.95 -16.63
CA ALA A 206 3.54 -13.32 -15.42
C ALA A 206 2.76 -13.73 -14.16
N LEU A 207 1.43 -13.94 -14.27
CA LEU A 207 0.62 -14.46 -13.15
C LEU A 207 1.17 -15.81 -12.65
N ASP A 208 1.49 -16.73 -13.54
CA ASP A 208 2.05 -18.03 -13.18
C ASP A 208 3.47 -17.88 -12.60
N ALA A 209 4.32 -17.08 -13.23
CA ALA A 209 5.68 -16.85 -12.77
C ALA A 209 5.71 -16.25 -11.34
N ILE A 210 4.85 -15.27 -11.05
CA ILE A 210 4.74 -14.66 -9.70
C ILE A 210 4.17 -15.68 -8.68
N ALA A 211 3.21 -16.50 -9.10
CA ALA A 211 2.68 -17.55 -8.24
C ALA A 211 3.73 -18.63 -7.93
N ASP A 212 4.61 -18.92 -8.86
CA ASP A 212 5.71 -19.88 -8.68
C ASP A 212 6.82 -19.33 -7.77
N LEU A 213 6.94 -17.99 -7.62
CA LEU A 213 7.81 -17.37 -6.62
C LEU A 213 7.29 -17.58 -5.19
N GLY A 214 6.00 -17.89 -5.00
CA GLY A 214 5.44 -18.20 -3.68
C GLY A 214 4.03 -17.66 -3.42
N ALA A 215 3.57 -16.65 -4.13
CA ALA A 215 2.25 -16.07 -3.92
C ALA A 215 1.13 -17.09 -4.19
N ARG A 216 0.15 -17.20 -3.27
CA ARG A 216 -0.97 -18.12 -3.47
C ARG A 216 -1.95 -17.62 -4.54
N ASN A 217 -2.17 -16.31 -4.57
CA ASN A 217 -2.99 -15.62 -5.55
C ASN A 217 -2.24 -14.38 -6.05
N VAL A 218 -2.52 -13.96 -7.27
CA VAL A 218 -1.88 -12.82 -7.92
C VAL A 218 -2.93 -11.95 -8.59
N LEU A 219 -2.81 -10.62 -8.44
CA LEU A 219 -3.63 -9.64 -9.12
C LEU A 219 -2.73 -8.55 -9.71
N ILE A 220 -2.50 -8.58 -11.02
CA ILE A 220 -1.73 -7.53 -11.71
C ILE A 220 -2.69 -6.44 -12.16
N THR A 221 -2.42 -5.19 -11.77
CA THR A 221 -3.28 -4.04 -12.09
C THR A 221 -2.66 -3.16 -13.18
N GLN A 222 -3.51 -2.66 -14.06
CA GLN A 222 -3.23 -1.63 -15.06
C GLN A 222 -4.22 -0.44 -14.87
N GLU A 223 -4.07 0.62 -15.67
CA GLU A 223 -4.95 1.79 -15.60
C GLU A 223 -6.44 1.47 -15.81
N THR A 224 -6.75 0.55 -16.72
CA THR A 224 -8.13 0.23 -17.14
C THR A 224 -8.48 -1.24 -17.11
N SER A 225 -7.56 -2.08 -16.63
CA SER A 225 -7.79 -3.52 -16.54
C SER A 225 -7.02 -4.14 -15.38
N CYS A 226 -7.38 -5.34 -15.02
CA CYS A 226 -6.59 -6.18 -14.14
C CYS A 226 -6.61 -7.63 -14.62
N PHE A 227 -5.53 -8.33 -14.30
CA PHE A 227 -5.35 -9.77 -14.57
C PHE A 227 -5.20 -10.48 -13.25
N GLY A 228 -5.94 -11.55 -13.04
CA GLY A 228 -5.93 -12.27 -11.78
C GLY A 228 -5.73 -13.76 -11.95
N LEU A 229 -4.99 -14.36 -11.02
CA LEU A 229 -4.86 -15.78 -10.81
C LEU A 229 -5.28 -16.10 -9.39
N PHE A 230 -6.35 -16.88 -9.25
CA PHE A 230 -6.86 -17.33 -7.95
C PHE A 230 -6.88 -18.84 -7.89
N ARG A 231 -6.30 -19.37 -6.82
CA ARG A 231 -6.27 -20.80 -6.50
C ARG A 231 -7.37 -21.08 -5.47
N GLU A 232 -8.38 -21.81 -5.89
CA GLU A 232 -9.36 -22.47 -5.01
C GLU A 232 -8.94 -23.92 -4.80
N GLU A 233 -9.43 -24.61 -3.76
CA GLU A 233 -8.97 -25.96 -3.33
C GLU A 233 -8.75 -26.99 -4.44
N ARG A 234 -9.47 -26.90 -5.58
CA ARG A 234 -9.36 -27.82 -6.75
C ARG A 234 -9.36 -27.14 -8.10
N THR A 235 -9.41 -25.81 -8.14
CA THR A 235 -9.50 -25.04 -9.40
C THR A 235 -8.51 -23.90 -9.41
N LEU A 236 -7.91 -23.68 -10.57
CA LEU A 236 -7.13 -22.50 -10.87
C LEU A 236 -7.96 -21.62 -11.80
N ARG A 237 -8.25 -20.39 -11.40
CA ARG A 237 -8.96 -19.42 -12.21
C ARG A 237 -8.04 -18.30 -12.62
N ARG A 238 -7.92 -18.09 -13.93
CA ARG A 238 -7.33 -16.87 -14.49
C ARG A 238 -8.44 -16.03 -15.08
N PHE A 239 -8.36 -14.71 -14.90
CA PHE A 239 -9.32 -13.79 -15.49
C PHE A 239 -8.65 -12.48 -15.88
N ARG A 240 -9.27 -11.78 -16.81
CA ARG A 240 -9.06 -10.37 -17.10
C ARG A 240 -10.35 -9.63 -16.80
N ALA A 241 -10.26 -8.51 -16.09
CA ALA A 241 -11.40 -7.63 -15.87
C ALA A 241 -11.05 -6.22 -16.36
N SER A 242 -12.03 -5.53 -16.97
CA SER A 242 -11.90 -4.12 -17.31
C SER A 242 -12.36 -3.27 -16.13
N ILE A 243 -11.59 -2.26 -15.80
CA ILE A 243 -11.89 -1.28 -14.76
C ILE A 243 -12.35 -0.01 -15.46
N PRO A 244 -13.62 0.44 -15.26
CA PRO A 244 -14.06 1.69 -15.87
C PRO A 244 -13.21 2.86 -15.35
N ARG A 245 -12.77 3.75 -16.28
CA ARG A 245 -12.15 5.01 -15.87
C ARG A 245 -13.15 5.79 -15.02
N VAL A 246 -12.77 6.13 -13.82
CA VAL A 246 -13.46 7.15 -13.03
C VAL A 246 -12.87 8.48 -13.50
N GLU A 247 -13.66 9.29 -14.20
CA GLU A 247 -13.24 10.66 -14.49
C GLU A 247 -13.09 11.43 -13.17
N PRO A 248 -12.01 12.22 -13.03
CA PRO A 248 -11.70 12.94 -11.82
C PRO A 248 -12.70 14.04 -11.46
#